data_0d872a63e53640abddfa0c2da9286699
#
_entry.id   0d872a63e53640abddfa0c2da9286699
#
_cell.length_a   1.000
_cell.length_b   1.000
_cell.length_c   1.000
_cell.angle_alpha   90.00
_cell.angle_beta   90.00
_cell.angle_gamma   90.00
#
_symmetry.space_group_name_H-M   'P 1'
#
loop_
_entity.id
_entity.type
_entity.pdbx_description
1 polymer ?
#
loop_
_entity_poly.entity_id
_entity_poly.type
_entity_poly.pdbx_seq_one_letter_code
_entity_poly.pdbx_strand_id
1 'polypeptide(L)'
;MDKFLTTEEVASKLHIHQNTVIRYIRDNKLPAVKVGKSYRIKESVVAALVGEADLPDNKAAVISISNQKGGVSKTTTSVNLASSLGERGKRVLLVDLDPQGGCAVCLGIDTSSLQRTIYDVLVNSSTDINKVTMKTVFGFDLLPSNIDLAGAEVELKQVLAQESVLKRCLTPLEDKYDYIIIDTPPSLGILTVNALTAATSVLIPIACEYMALRGLKMLLDTIDNVQRVTNPKLKILGVLATKYDSRTINSREVYDYLSQLCDREGIKLFNQVIKVSVRFLEAPNHGTPIVQLYPDLDGSKAYQQVAEEIAHG
;
A
#
# COMPACT_ATOMS: atom_id res chain seq x y z
N MET A 1 13.61 31.08 -1.12
CA MET A 1 14.03 31.11 -2.56
C MET A 1 14.16 29.66 -3.03
N ASP A 2 13.48 29.27 -4.10
CA ASP A 2 13.62 27.92 -4.67
C ASP A 2 15.07 27.70 -5.10
N LYS A 3 15.68 26.64 -4.61
CA LYS A 3 16.99 26.18 -5.05
C LYS A 3 16.88 25.54 -6.44
N PHE A 4 17.88 25.74 -7.28
CA PHE A 4 17.94 25.12 -8.59
C PHE A 4 18.98 24.00 -8.62
N LEU A 5 18.56 22.85 -9.12
CA LEU A 5 19.39 21.66 -9.29
C LEU A 5 19.91 21.54 -10.72
N THR A 6 21.08 20.94 -10.87
CA THR A 6 21.65 20.53 -12.17
C THR A 6 21.01 19.23 -12.65
N THR A 7 21.17 18.89 -13.91
CA THR A 7 20.72 17.59 -14.45
C THR A 7 21.39 16.39 -13.78
N GLU A 8 22.60 16.56 -13.25
CA GLU A 8 23.35 15.53 -12.54
C GLU A 8 22.79 15.32 -11.13
N GLU A 9 22.52 16.41 -10.38
CA GLU A 9 21.90 16.34 -9.05
C GLU A 9 20.48 15.75 -9.13
N VAL A 10 19.72 16.10 -10.18
CA VAL A 10 18.40 15.52 -10.43
C VAL A 10 18.51 14.02 -10.76
N ALA A 11 19.48 13.62 -11.59
CA ALA A 11 19.73 12.23 -11.93
C ALA A 11 20.05 11.41 -10.69
N SER A 12 20.88 11.95 -9.80
CA SER A 12 21.21 11.32 -8.50
C SER A 12 19.97 11.18 -7.61
N LYS A 13 19.18 12.26 -7.44
CA LYS A 13 17.95 12.24 -6.61
C LYS A 13 16.86 11.30 -7.15
N LEU A 14 16.77 11.15 -8.46
CA LEU A 14 15.78 10.27 -9.11
C LEU A 14 16.32 8.86 -9.40
N HIS A 15 17.58 8.57 -9.02
CA HIS A 15 18.26 7.30 -9.27
C HIS A 15 18.20 6.85 -10.75
N ILE A 16 18.35 7.80 -11.68
CA ILE A 16 18.34 7.56 -13.13
C ILE A 16 19.61 8.14 -13.78
N HIS A 17 19.87 7.74 -15.03
CA HIS A 17 21.01 8.30 -15.77
C HIS A 17 20.75 9.74 -16.21
N GLN A 18 21.78 10.61 -16.16
CA GLN A 18 21.68 12.03 -16.54
C GLN A 18 21.09 12.24 -17.95
N ASN A 19 21.41 11.38 -18.91
CA ASN A 19 20.84 11.43 -20.26
C ASN A 19 19.32 11.22 -20.26
N THR A 20 18.79 10.47 -19.31
CA THR A 20 17.34 10.28 -19.14
C THR A 20 16.68 11.58 -18.66
N VAL A 21 17.30 12.30 -17.72
CA VAL A 21 16.82 13.62 -17.28
C VAL A 21 16.78 14.60 -18.46
N ILE A 22 17.85 14.64 -19.28
CA ILE A 22 17.92 15.51 -20.47
C ILE A 22 16.83 15.15 -21.48
N ARG A 23 16.57 13.85 -21.70
CA ARG A 23 15.49 13.38 -22.55
C ARG A 23 14.14 13.85 -22.06
N TYR A 24 13.84 13.69 -20.75
CA TYR A 24 12.57 14.16 -20.16
C TYR A 24 12.36 15.67 -20.27
N ILE A 25 13.44 16.47 -20.18
CA ILE A 25 13.38 17.91 -20.41
C ILE A 25 13.03 18.21 -21.86
N ARG A 26 13.66 17.53 -22.82
CA ARG A 26 13.38 17.70 -24.27
C ARG A 26 11.97 17.28 -24.65
N ASP A 27 11.46 16.24 -24.01
CA ASP A 27 10.11 15.68 -24.22
C ASP A 27 9.02 16.48 -23.47
N ASN A 28 9.38 17.64 -22.85
CA ASN A 28 8.52 18.46 -22.00
C ASN A 28 7.88 17.72 -20.81
N LYS A 29 8.45 16.59 -20.39
CA LYS A 29 8.00 15.81 -19.22
C LYS A 29 8.59 16.32 -17.90
N LEU A 30 9.66 17.11 -17.95
CA LEU A 30 10.32 17.71 -16.78
C LEU A 30 10.56 19.21 -17.04
N PRO A 31 9.86 20.12 -16.31
CA PRO A 31 10.06 21.55 -16.44
C PRO A 31 11.48 21.96 -16.03
N ALA A 32 12.17 22.66 -16.91
CA ALA A 32 13.53 23.16 -16.67
C ALA A 32 13.76 24.51 -17.33
N VAL A 33 14.66 25.29 -16.74
CA VAL A 33 15.14 26.58 -17.33
C VAL A 33 16.51 26.35 -17.96
N LYS A 34 16.69 26.77 -19.21
CA LYS A 34 17.98 26.69 -19.86
C LYS A 34 18.84 27.89 -19.45
N VAL A 35 20.00 27.64 -18.86
CA VAL A 35 20.96 28.64 -18.45
C VAL A 35 22.27 28.36 -19.20
N GLY A 36 22.52 29.13 -20.25
CA GLY A 36 23.65 28.89 -21.15
C GLY A 36 23.54 27.55 -21.87
N LYS A 37 24.52 26.66 -21.69
CA LYS A 37 24.55 25.32 -22.27
C LYS A 37 23.93 24.25 -21.34
N SER A 38 23.52 24.60 -20.12
CA SER A 38 23.06 23.70 -19.11
C SER A 38 21.57 23.93 -18.77
N TYR A 39 20.90 22.89 -18.28
CA TYR A 39 19.55 22.99 -17.72
C TYR A 39 19.61 23.18 -16.19
N ARG A 40 18.62 23.90 -15.66
CA ARG A 40 18.37 24.08 -14.23
C ARG A 40 16.94 23.71 -13.92
N ILE A 41 16.73 22.85 -12.95
CA ILE A 41 15.45 22.34 -12.51
C ILE A 41 15.19 22.85 -11.10
N LYS A 42 14.01 23.40 -10.83
CA LYS A 42 13.64 23.79 -9.48
C LYS A 42 13.62 22.58 -8.56
N GLU A 43 14.20 22.71 -7.35
CA GLU A 43 14.19 21.63 -6.37
C GLU A 43 12.76 21.25 -5.98
N SER A 44 11.85 22.23 -5.87
CA SER A 44 10.42 21.99 -5.62
C SER A 44 9.76 21.09 -6.67
N VAL A 45 10.16 21.19 -7.95
CA VAL A 45 9.65 20.30 -9.01
C VAL A 45 10.13 18.87 -8.80
N VAL A 46 11.40 18.69 -8.40
CA VAL A 46 11.96 17.36 -8.14
C VAL A 46 11.36 16.79 -6.86
N ALA A 47 11.22 17.58 -5.80
CA ALA A 47 10.56 17.19 -4.56
C ALA A 47 9.11 16.74 -4.79
N ALA A 48 8.37 17.48 -5.63
CA ALA A 48 7.02 17.08 -6.03
C ALA A 48 6.98 15.76 -6.80
N LEU A 49 8.00 15.45 -7.61
CA LEU A 49 8.10 14.19 -8.36
C LEU A 49 8.37 12.98 -7.45
N VAL A 50 9.11 13.17 -6.37
CA VAL A 50 9.41 12.10 -5.39
C VAL A 50 8.48 12.12 -4.18
N GLY A 51 7.56 13.10 -4.11
CA GLY A 51 6.63 13.25 -2.99
C GLY A 51 7.30 13.72 -1.69
N GLU A 52 8.39 14.48 -1.78
CA GLU A 52 9.16 15.04 -0.63
C GLU A 52 8.76 16.47 -0.28
N ALA A 53 7.54 16.92 -0.59
CA ALA A 53 7.09 18.22 -0.07
C ALA A 53 7.09 18.17 1.47
N ASP A 54 7.69 19.17 2.14
CA ASP A 54 7.68 19.29 3.61
C ASP A 54 6.25 19.23 4.14
N LEU A 55 5.97 18.21 4.97
CA LEU A 55 4.63 17.86 5.40
C LEU A 55 4.46 18.16 6.89
N PRO A 56 3.36 18.81 7.31
CA PRO A 56 3.07 19.04 8.73
C PRO A 56 2.85 17.73 9.50
N ASP A 57 3.10 17.76 10.81
CA ASP A 57 3.08 16.63 11.75
C ASP A 57 1.71 15.91 11.91
N ASN A 58 0.68 16.27 11.14
CA ASN A 58 -0.69 15.77 11.32
C ASN A 58 -1.23 15.02 10.07
N LYS A 59 -0.41 14.19 9.46
CA LYS A 59 -0.75 13.45 8.25
C LYS A 59 -1.21 12.04 8.52
N ALA A 60 -2.01 11.51 7.56
CA ALA A 60 -2.48 10.13 7.60
C ALA A 60 -1.32 9.14 7.78
N ALA A 61 -1.51 8.15 8.66
CA ALA A 61 -0.68 6.96 8.66
C ALA A 61 -1.03 6.10 7.43
N VAL A 62 -0.09 5.99 6.47
CA VAL A 62 -0.27 5.19 5.26
C VAL A 62 0.29 3.79 5.49
N ILE A 63 -0.57 2.78 5.51
CA ILE A 63 -0.21 1.39 5.82
C ILE A 63 -0.37 0.52 4.57
N SER A 64 0.73 0.00 4.04
CA SER A 64 0.69 -0.99 2.97
C SER A 64 0.49 -2.40 3.54
N ILE A 65 -0.49 -3.15 3.03
CA ILE A 65 -0.70 -4.56 3.38
C ILE A 65 -0.06 -5.40 2.28
N SER A 66 1.14 -5.92 2.52
CA SER A 66 1.96 -6.51 1.46
C SER A 66 2.47 -7.90 1.78
N ASN A 67 2.39 -8.78 0.79
CA ASN A 67 3.07 -10.07 0.74
C ASN A 67 3.08 -10.56 -0.71
N GLN A 68 4.19 -11.17 -1.15
CA GLN A 68 4.33 -11.74 -2.49
C GLN A 68 3.40 -12.94 -2.72
N LYS A 69 3.12 -13.73 -1.68
CA LYS A 69 2.28 -14.92 -1.80
C LYS A 69 0.80 -14.55 -1.92
N GLY A 70 0.12 -15.17 -2.89
CA GLY A 70 -1.33 -15.12 -2.99
C GLY A 70 -2.01 -15.91 -1.86
N GLY A 71 -3.23 -15.51 -1.50
CA GLY A 71 -4.04 -16.24 -0.52
C GLY A 71 -3.58 -16.15 0.94
N VAL A 72 -2.68 -15.21 1.30
CA VAL A 72 -2.25 -14.99 2.70
C VAL A 72 -3.15 -14.00 3.46
N SER A 73 -4.35 -13.77 2.98
CA SER A 73 -5.36 -12.88 3.58
C SER A 73 -5.02 -11.38 3.52
N LYS A 74 -4.27 -10.89 2.50
CA LYS A 74 -4.01 -9.45 2.33
C LYS A 74 -5.30 -8.64 2.29
N THR A 75 -6.13 -8.86 1.27
CA THR A 75 -7.40 -8.16 1.07
C THR A 75 -8.34 -8.31 2.27
N THR A 76 -8.41 -9.52 2.85
CA THR A 76 -9.20 -9.75 4.07
C THR A 76 -8.68 -8.87 5.22
N THR A 77 -7.36 -8.78 5.39
CA THR A 77 -6.74 -7.92 6.41
C THR A 77 -7.02 -6.44 6.12
N SER A 78 -6.86 -6.00 4.87
CA SER A 78 -7.07 -4.61 4.46
C SER A 78 -8.50 -4.15 4.74
N VAL A 79 -9.50 -4.92 4.32
CA VAL A 79 -10.93 -4.60 4.52
C VAL A 79 -11.32 -4.61 6.00
N ASN A 80 -10.89 -5.62 6.77
CA ASN A 80 -11.30 -5.74 8.16
C ASN A 80 -10.54 -4.77 9.08
N LEU A 81 -9.30 -4.44 8.76
CA LEU A 81 -8.55 -3.38 9.45
C LEU A 81 -9.19 -2.00 9.20
N ALA A 82 -9.55 -1.69 7.93
CA ALA A 82 -10.22 -0.45 7.57
C ALA A 82 -11.55 -0.31 8.33
N SER A 83 -12.36 -1.36 8.35
CA SER A 83 -13.63 -1.40 9.08
C SER A 83 -13.42 -1.22 10.59
N SER A 84 -12.48 -1.94 11.19
CA SER A 84 -12.20 -1.86 12.63
C SER A 84 -11.68 -0.50 13.09
N LEU A 85 -10.90 0.19 12.25
CA LEU A 85 -10.46 1.57 12.50
C LEU A 85 -11.62 2.56 12.33
N GLY A 86 -12.48 2.37 11.32
CA GLY A 86 -13.68 3.17 11.09
C GLY A 86 -14.67 3.10 12.24
N GLU A 87 -14.91 1.89 12.79
CA GLU A 87 -15.75 1.69 14.00
C GLU A 87 -15.20 2.42 15.23
N ARG A 88 -13.92 2.73 15.28
CA ARG A 88 -13.27 3.55 16.32
C ARG A 88 -13.30 5.04 16.03
N GLY A 89 -14.11 5.47 15.05
CA GLY A 89 -14.28 6.86 14.67
C GLY A 89 -13.10 7.47 13.90
N LYS A 90 -12.17 6.63 13.39
CA LYS A 90 -11.08 7.11 12.53
C LYS A 90 -11.57 7.34 11.11
N ARG A 91 -11.06 8.39 10.47
CA ARG A 91 -11.28 8.65 9.04
C ARG A 91 -10.35 7.73 8.26
N VAL A 92 -10.88 6.76 7.53
CA VAL A 92 -10.09 5.73 6.86
C VAL A 92 -10.37 5.73 5.37
N LEU A 93 -9.31 5.67 4.55
CA LEU A 93 -9.37 5.35 3.13
C LEU A 93 -8.75 3.97 2.90
N LEU A 94 -9.50 3.09 2.28
CA LEU A 94 -9.00 1.82 1.73
C LEU A 94 -8.70 2.01 0.24
N VAL A 95 -7.47 1.74 -0.16
CA VAL A 95 -6.99 1.80 -1.54
C VAL A 95 -6.79 0.37 -2.03
N ASP A 96 -7.55 -0.05 -3.01
CA ASP A 96 -7.37 -1.33 -3.68
C ASP A 96 -6.35 -1.17 -4.82
N LEU A 97 -5.20 -1.82 -4.71
CA LEU A 97 -4.14 -1.79 -5.71
C LEU A 97 -3.94 -3.17 -6.38
N ASP A 98 -4.87 -4.11 -6.16
CA ASP A 98 -4.89 -5.40 -6.83
C ASP A 98 -5.83 -5.34 -8.05
N PRO A 99 -5.38 -5.67 -9.28
CA PRO A 99 -6.23 -5.76 -10.47
C PRO A 99 -7.45 -6.67 -10.33
N GLN A 100 -7.45 -7.56 -9.34
CA GLN A 100 -8.59 -8.44 -9.07
C GLN A 100 -9.78 -7.71 -8.41
N GLY A 101 -9.60 -6.47 -7.92
CA GLY A 101 -10.68 -5.67 -7.31
C GLY A 101 -11.25 -6.29 -6.03
N GLY A 102 -10.42 -7.02 -5.30
CA GLY A 102 -10.85 -7.86 -4.18
C GLY A 102 -11.52 -7.08 -3.04
N CYS A 103 -11.11 -5.85 -2.78
CA CYS A 103 -11.72 -5.00 -1.75
C CYS A 103 -13.18 -4.68 -2.11
N ALA A 104 -13.45 -4.28 -3.36
CA ALA A 104 -14.79 -3.99 -3.83
C ALA A 104 -15.69 -5.24 -3.76
N VAL A 105 -15.19 -6.40 -4.20
CA VAL A 105 -15.90 -7.68 -4.11
C VAL A 105 -16.27 -8.02 -2.66
N CYS A 106 -15.36 -7.86 -1.71
CA CYS A 106 -15.63 -8.08 -0.28
C CYS A 106 -16.73 -7.16 0.29
N LEU A 107 -17.03 -6.05 -0.38
CA LEU A 107 -18.04 -5.07 0.02
C LEU A 107 -19.32 -5.18 -0.83
N GLY A 108 -19.46 -6.22 -1.66
CA GLY A 108 -20.63 -6.43 -2.52
C GLY A 108 -20.74 -5.42 -3.68
N ILE A 109 -19.63 -4.76 -4.03
CA ILE A 109 -19.57 -3.78 -5.12
C ILE A 109 -19.18 -4.51 -6.41
N ASP A 110 -20.00 -4.37 -7.46
CA ASP A 110 -19.70 -4.89 -8.78
C ASP A 110 -18.61 -4.05 -9.47
N THR A 111 -17.42 -4.61 -9.59
CA THR A 111 -16.27 -3.94 -10.22
C THR A 111 -16.46 -3.67 -11.71
N SER A 112 -17.32 -4.44 -12.39
CA SER A 112 -17.61 -4.25 -13.82
C SER A 112 -18.47 -3.01 -14.11
N SER A 113 -19.20 -2.52 -13.11
CA SER A 113 -20.03 -1.33 -13.19
C SER A 113 -19.27 -0.02 -12.91
N LEU A 114 -18.02 -0.11 -12.43
CA LEU A 114 -17.22 1.05 -12.07
C LEU A 114 -16.73 1.81 -13.31
N GLN A 115 -17.13 3.07 -13.42
CA GLN A 115 -16.72 3.94 -14.52
C GLN A 115 -15.29 4.45 -14.39
N ARG A 116 -14.80 4.57 -13.17
CA ARG A 116 -13.45 5.03 -12.83
C ARG A 116 -12.92 4.27 -11.62
N THR A 117 -11.62 4.02 -11.65
CA THR A 117 -10.91 3.26 -10.63
C THR A 117 -9.54 3.90 -10.32
N ILE A 118 -8.78 3.30 -9.44
CA ILE A 118 -7.37 3.69 -9.17
C ILE A 118 -6.52 3.69 -10.46
N TYR A 119 -6.86 2.87 -11.46
CA TYR A 119 -6.19 2.88 -12.75
C TYR A 119 -6.18 4.29 -13.38
N ASP A 120 -7.35 4.93 -13.46
CA ASP A 120 -7.47 6.28 -14.03
C ASP A 120 -6.65 7.31 -13.28
N VAL A 121 -6.56 7.16 -11.95
CA VAL A 121 -5.77 8.05 -11.09
C VAL A 121 -4.26 7.90 -11.32
N LEU A 122 -3.80 6.66 -11.53
CA LEU A 122 -2.37 6.36 -11.72
C LEU A 122 -1.87 6.75 -13.11
N VAL A 123 -2.71 6.55 -14.13
CA VAL A 123 -2.32 6.70 -15.53
C VAL A 123 -2.60 8.12 -16.04
N ASN A 124 -3.68 8.74 -15.59
CA ASN A 124 -4.07 10.07 -16.02
C ASN A 124 -3.96 11.10 -14.88
N SER A 125 -2.89 11.90 -14.92
CA SER A 125 -2.60 12.94 -13.92
C SER A 125 -3.68 14.03 -13.77
N SER A 126 -4.63 14.13 -14.72
CA SER A 126 -5.77 15.06 -14.63
C SER A 126 -6.98 14.47 -13.90
N THR A 127 -6.96 13.20 -13.56
CA THR A 127 -8.05 12.55 -12.84
C THR A 127 -8.07 12.99 -11.38
N ASP A 128 -9.19 13.58 -10.96
CA ASP A 128 -9.42 13.98 -9.57
C ASP A 128 -9.72 12.73 -8.73
N ILE A 129 -8.77 12.33 -7.88
CA ILE A 129 -8.89 11.18 -6.99
C ILE A 129 -10.14 11.25 -6.09
N ASN A 130 -10.60 12.46 -5.71
CA ASN A 130 -11.80 12.61 -4.89
C ASN A 130 -13.08 12.17 -5.63
N LYS A 131 -13.09 12.23 -6.96
CA LYS A 131 -14.23 11.78 -7.79
C LYS A 131 -14.23 10.28 -8.03
N VAL A 132 -13.12 9.62 -7.77
CA VAL A 132 -12.96 8.16 -7.88
C VAL A 132 -13.18 7.48 -6.54
N THR A 133 -12.83 8.17 -5.46
CA THR A 133 -13.06 7.68 -4.09
C THR A 133 -14.56 7.64 -3.78
N MET A 134 -15.03 6.50 -3.32
CA MET A 134 -16.43 6.25 -2.98
C MET A 134 -16.64 6.07 -1.48
N LYS A 135 -17.77 6.57 -0.99
CA LYS A 135 -18.21 6.35 0.38
C LYS A 135 -18.78 4.94 0.52
N THR A 136 -18.40 4.24 1.58
CA THR A 136 -19.03 2.97 1.94
C THR A 136 -19.96 3.14 3.15
N VAL A 137 -20.81 2.16 3.37
CA VAL A 137 -21.66 2.10 4.58
C VAL A 137 -20.93 1.50 5.79
N PHE A 138 -19.66 1.11 5.62
CA PHE A 138 -18.89 0.33 6.60
C PHE A 138 -17.94 1.19 7.45
N GLY A 139 -18.08 2.53 7.42
CA GLY A 139 -17.29 3.46 8.25
C GLY A 139 -15.94 3.85 7.65
N PHE A 140 -15.66 3.53 6.39
CA PHE A 140 -14.46 3.93 5.66
C PHE A 140 -14.78 4.23 4.19
N ASP A 141 -13.88 4.94 3.51
CA ASP A 141 -13.99 5.22 2.09
C ASP A 141 -13.16 4.20 1.29
N LEU A 142 -13.58 3.94 0.05
CA LEU A 142 -12.87 3.04 -0.88
C LEU A 142 -12.39 3.79 -2.12
N LEU A 143 -11.13 3.62 -2.49
CA LEU A 143 -10.60 3.89 -3.81
C LEU A 143 -10.49 2.54 -4.53
N PRO A 144 -11.47 2.21 -5.41
CA PRO A 144 -11.60 0.86 -5.94
C PRO A 144 -10.65 0.56 -7.08
N SER A 145 -10.44 -0.72 -7.35
CA SER A 145 -9.74 -1.28 -8.49
C SER A 145 -10.65 -2.15 -9.35
N ASN A 146 -10.21 -2.42 -10.56
CA ASN A 146 -10.73 -3.43 -11.45
C ASN A 146 -9.62 -4.00 -12.35
N ILE A 147 -9.97 -4.89 -13.27
CA ILE A 147 -9.00 -5.59 -14.13
C ILE A 147 -8.17 -4.64 -15.01
N ASP A 148 -8.66 -3.44 -15.32
CA ASP A 148 -7.94 -2.46 -16.14
C ASP A 148 -6.62 -2.04 -15.49
N LEU A 149 -6.52 -2.12 -14.15
CA LEU A 149 -5.30 -1.81 -13.41
C LEU A 149 -4.10 -2.68 -13.84
N ALA A 150 -4.32 -3.85 -14.41
CA ALA A 150 -3.24 -4.66 -14.99
C ALA A 150 -2.50 -3.90 -16.11
N GLY A 151 -3.18 -3.02 -16.85
CA GLY A 151 -2.59 -2.15 -17.86
C GLY A 151 -1.64 -1.10 -17.28
N ALA A 152 -1.89 -0.63 -16.06
CA ALA A 152 -1.07 0.37 -15.40
C ALA A 152 0.39 -0.08 -15.21
N GLU A 153 0.66 -1.39 -15.05
CA GLU A 153 2.03 -1.90 -14.92
C GLU A 153 2.90 -1.61 -16.16
N VAL A 154 2.29 -1.54 -17.35
CA VAL A 154 2.98 -1.22 -18.60
C VAL A 154 3.11 0.30 -18.76
N GLU A 155 2.04 1.03 -18.49
CA GLU A 155 1.98 2.48 -18.70
C GLU A 155 2.86 3.24 -17.72
N LEU A 156 2.90 2.83 -16.46
CA LEU A 156 3.76 3.42 -15.43
C LEU A 156 5.24 3.36 -15.80
N LYS A 157 5.71 2.36 -16.53
CA LYS A 157 7.11 2.28 -17.00
C LYS A 157 7.53 3.46 -17.88
N GLN A 158 6.58 4.18 -18.45
CA GLN A 158 6.84 5.34 -19.29
C GLN A 158 6.77 6.66 -18.51
N VAL A 159 6.42 6.60 -17.22
CA VAL A 159 6.27 7.78 -16.35
C VAL A 159 7.56 8.06 -15.60
N LEU A 160 7.92 9.35 -15.49
CA LEU A 160 9.06 9.78 -14.67
C LEU A 160 8.78 9.52 -13.18
N ALA A 161 9.77 8.96 -12.47
CA ALA A 161 9.62 8.55 -11.07
C ALA A 161 8.38 7.65 -10.89
N GLN A 162 8.30 6.61 -11.72
CA GLN A 162 7.20 5.65 -11.81
C GLN A 162 6.86 5.01 -10.46
N GLU A 163 7.84 4.86 -9.58
CA GLU A 163 7.71 4.27 -8.25
C GLU A 163 6.96 5.19 -7.26
N SER A 164 6.89 6.49 -7.56
CA SER A 164 6.30 7.51 -6.68
C SER A 164 4.94 8.03 -7.18
N VAL A 165 4.35 7.41 -8.20
CA VAL A 165 3.08 7.88 -8.78
C VAL A 165 1.97 7.83 -7.75
N LEU A 166 1.78 6.69 -7.07
CA LEU A 166 0.75 6.53 -6.04
C LEU A 166 0.96 7.53 -4.89
N LYS A 167 2.19 7.73 -4.43
CA LYS A 167 2.51 8.71 -3.38
C LYS A 167 2.01 10.11 -3.75
N ARG A 168 2.31 10.57 -4.98
CA ARG A 168 1.83 11.86 -5.48
C ARG A 168 0.30 11.95 -5.52
N CYS A 169 -0.35 10.87 -5.93
CA CYS A 169 -1.82 10.81 -5.97
C CYS A 169 -2.46 10.85 -4.58
N LEU A 170 -1.83 10.23 -3.57
CA LEU A 170 -2.37 10.16 -2.21
C LEU A 170 -2.06 11.42 -1.38
N THR A 171 -0.97 12.14 -1.67
CA THR A 171 -0.55 13.33 -0.90
C THR A 171 -1.69 14.34 -0.65
N PRO A 172 -2.58 14.69 -1.61
CA PRO A 172 -3.69 15.61 -1.35
C PRO A 172 -4.78 15.07 -0.41
N LEU A 173 -4.74 13.78 -0.10
CA LEU A 173 -5.72 13.11 0.78
C LEU A 173 -5.20 12.92 2.21
N GLU A 174 -3.90 13.05 2.44
CA GLU A 174 -3.29 12.77 3.74
C GLU A 174 -3.84 13.64 4.88
N ASP A 175 -4.32 14.84 4.60
CA ASP A 175 -4.96 15.71 5.61
C ASP A 175 -6.45 15.37 5.86
N LYS A 176 -7.05 14.54 4.97
CA LYS A 176 -8.47 14.18 5.04
C LYS A 176 -8.75 12.94 5.85
N TYR A 177 -7.75 12.05 5.93
CA TYR A 177 -7.85 10.76 6.59
C TYR A 177 -6.86 10.68 7.75
N ASP A 178 -7.18 9.83 8.72
CA ASP A 178 -6.26 9.47 9.82
C ASP A 178 -5.43 8.26 9.40
N TYR A 179 -6.03 7.37 8.57
CA TYR A 179 -5.39 6.18 8.02
C TYR A 179 -5.70 6.02 6.53
N ILE A 180 -4.68 5.65 5.76
CA ILE A 180 -4.81 5.18 4.39
C ILE A 180 -4.25 3.75 4.34
N ILE A 181 -5.10 2.77 4.07
CA ILE A 181 -4.71 1.36 3.97
C ILE A 181 -4.61 1.01 2.50
N ILE A 182 -3.48 0.42 2.07
CA ILE A 182 -3.25 0.03 0.68
C ILE A 182 -3.20 -1.49 0.61
N ASP A 183 -4.20 -2.10 -0.05
CA ASP A 183 -4.18 -3.51 -0.41
C ASP A 183 -3.34 -3.74 -1.66
N THR A 184 -2.41 -4.71 -1.65
CA THR A 184 -1.47 -4.93 -2.75
C THR A 184 -1.67 -6.27 -3.46
N PRO A 185 -1.34 -6.35 -4.77
CA PRO A 185 -1.38 -7.61 -5.51
C PRO A 185 -0.38 -8.64 -4.96
N PRO A 186 -0.54 -9.93 -5.30
CA PRO A 186 0.39 -11.00 -4.92
C PRO A 186 1.65 -11.02 -5.80
N SER A 187 2.30 -9.86 -5.95
CA SER A 187 3.53 -9.70 -6.74
C SER A 187 4.41 -8.63 -6.11
N LEU A 188 5.70 -8.62 -6.44
CA LEU A 188 6.63 -7.55 -6.08
C LEU A 188 6.88 -6.61 -7.27
N GLY A 189 5.86 -6.42 -8.12
CA GLY A 189 5.88 -5.55 -9.29
C GLY A 189 5.79 -4.06 -8.94
N ILE A 190 5.65 -3.24 -9.99
CA ILE A 190 5.64 -1.77 -9.86
C ILE A 190 4.50 -1.26 -8.98
N LEU A 191 3.35 -1.94 -8.94
CA LEU A 191 2.23 -1.57 -8.08
C LEU A 191 2.59 -1.73 -6.60
N THR A 192 3.20 -2.86 -6.21
CA THR A 192 3.67 -3.09 -4.83
C THR A 192 4.78 -2.11 -4.46
N VAL A 193 5.71 -1.81 -5.36
CA VAL A 193 6.75 -0.79 -5.12
C VAL A 193 6.12 0.59 -4.92
N ASN A 194 5.10 0.96 -5.69
CA ASN A 194 4.34 2.20 -5.49
C ASN A 194 3.66 2.23 -4.11
N ALA A 195 3.04 1.13 -3.67
CA ALA A 195 2.43 1.03 -2.36
C ALA A 195 3.47 1.25 -1.24
N LEU A 196 4.62 0.56 -1.30
CA LEU A 196 5.70 0.70 -0.31
C LEU A 196 6.35 2.10 -0.34
N THR A 197 6.47 2.70 -1.52
CA THR A 197 7.01 4.06 -1.67
C THR A 197 6.07 5.11 -1.08
N ALA A 198 4.75 4.91 -1.17
CA ALA A 198 3.75 5.79 -0.61
C ALA A 198 3.53 5.58 0.90
N ALA A 199 3.82 4.39 1.42
CA ALA A 199 3.49 4.02 2.79
C ALA A 199 4.43 4.66 3.83
N THR A 200 3.88 4.94 5.01
CA THR A 200 4.66 5.22 6.22
C THR A 200 5.11 3.92 6.90
N SER A 201 4.29 2.87 6.75
CA SER A 201 4.61 1.56 7.31
C SER A 201 4.00 0.42 6.48
N VAL A 202 4.55 -0.79 6.66
CA VAL A 202 4.06 -2.01 6.03
C VAL A 202 3.66 -3.04 7.07
N LEU A 203 2.43 -3.56 6.98
CA LEU A 203 1.93 -4.71 7.71
C LEU A 203 2.03 -5.94 6.79
N ILE A 204 2.60 -7.04 7.30
CA ILE A 204 2.91 -8.23 6.52
C ILE A 204 2.04 -9.41 7.01
N PRO A 205 0.89 -9.69 6.38
CA PRO A 205 0.13 -10.90 6.71
C PRO A 205 0.83 -12.14 6.15
N ILE A 206 1.01 -13.16 7.00
CA ILE A 206 1.65 -14.43 6.64
C ILE A 206 0.74 -15.59 7.08
N ALA A 207 0.35 -16.43 6.12
CA ALA A 207 -0.36 -17.65 6.44
C ALA A 207 0.56 -18.63 7.18
N CYS A 208 0.04 -19.29 8.21
CA CYS A 208 0.76 -20.34 8.96
C CYS A 208 0.86 -21.64 8.14
N GLU A 209 1.46 -21.52 6.95
CA GLU A 209 1.74 -22.57 5.98
C GLU A 209 3.23 -22.53 5.60
N TYR A 210 3.88 -23.70 5.51
CA TYR A 210 5.32 -23.79 5.26
C TYR A 210 5.80 -22.98 4.05
N MET A 211 5.05 -22.98 2.95
CA MET A 211 5.40 -22.25 1.73
C MET A 211 5.30 -20.72 1.87
N ALA A 212 4.63 -20.20 2.90
CA ALA A 212 4.47 -18.75 3.09
C ALA A 212 5.76 -18.08 3.59
N LEU A 213 6.61 -18.81 4.31
CA LEU A 213 7.85 -18.30 4.88
C LEU A 213 8.89 -17.89 3.83
N ARG A 214 8.91 -18.57 2.67
CA ARG A 214 9.83 -18.22 1.56
C ARG A 214 9.57 -16.82 0.99
N GLY A 215 8.30 -16.40 0.95
CA GLY A 215 7.93 -15.09 0.42
C GLY A 215 8.35 -13.92 1.32
N LEU A 216 8.53 -14.18 2.63
CA LEU A 216 8.91 -13.11 3.57
C LEU A 216 10.28 -12.52 3.24
N LYS A 217 11.29 -13.36 2.99
CA LYS A 217 12.64 -12.89 2.67
C LYS A 217 12.66 -11.97 1.44
N MET A 218 12.00 -12.40 0.36
CA MET A 218 11.94 -11.60 -0.88
C MET A 218 11.21 -10.26 -0.67
N LEU A 219 10.19 -10.25 0.18
CA LEU A 219 9.51 -9.01 0.54
C LEU A 219 10.43 -8.10 1.38
N LEU A 220 11.16 -8.64 2.35
CA LEU A 220 12.12 -7.87 3.15
C LEU A 220 13.23 -7.27 2.27
N ASP A 221 13.78 -8.03 1.33
CA ASP A 221 14.75 -7.54 0.35
C ASP A 221 14.16 -6.39 -0.51
N THR A 222 12.86 -6.47 -0.84
CA THR A 222 12.16 -5.41 -1.59
C THR A 222 11.96 -4.17 -0.72
N ILE A 223 11.56 -4.34 0.53
CA ILE A 223 11.40 -3.24 1.51
C ILE A 223 12.74 -2.52 1.70
N ASP A 224 13.82 -3.26 1.88
CA ASP A 224 15.18 -2.73 2.00
C ASP A 224 15.58 -1.88 0.77
N ASN A 225 15.25 -2.36 -0.44
CA ASN A 225 15.49 -1.62 -1.67
C ASN A 225 14.66 -0.33 -1.73
N VAL A 226 13.38 -0.38 -1.35
CA VAL A 226 12.52 0.80 -1.28
C VAL A 226 13.04 1.81 -0.24
N GLN A 227 13.47 1.36 0.94
CA GLN A 227 14.06 2.20 1.97
C GLN A 227 15.33 2.91 1.48
N ARG A 228 16.18 2.21 0.73
CA ARG A 228 17.42 2.81 0.20
C ARG A 228 17.19 3.80 -0.94
N VAL A 229 16.14 3.61 -1.75
CA VAL A 229 16.00 4.33 -3.03
C VAL A 229 14.87 5.35 -3.02
N THR A 230 13.66 4.98 -2.58
CA THR A 230 12.46 5.80 -2.79
C THR A 230 11.78 6.25 -1.52
N ASN A 231 11.91 5.50 -0.41
CA ASN A 231 11.24 5.82 0.86
C ASN A 231 12.08 5.45 2.09
N PRO A 232 13.10 6.26 2.45
CA PRO A 232 13.95 5.99 3.62
C PRO A 232 13.23 5.98 4.97
N LYS A 233 12.00 6.49 5.03
CA LYS A 233 11.20 6.56 6.26
C LYS A 233 10.24 5.37 6.42
N LEU A 234 10.15 4.47 5.43
CA LEU A 234 9.30 3.29 5.51
C LEU A 234 9.70 2.42 6.71
N LYS A 235 8.71 2.04 7.51
CA LYS A 235 8.90 1.15 8.67
C LYS A 235 8.17 -0.17 8.45
N ILE A 236 8.68 -1.26 9.01
CA ILE A 236 7.90 -2.49 9.13
C ILE A 236 7.05 -2.36 10.41
N LEU A 237 5.73 -2.26 10.23
CA LEU A 237 4.77 -2.18 11.34
C LEU A 237 4.73 -3.49 12.13
N GLY A 238 4.83 -4.60 11.41
CA GLY A 238 4.91 -5.93 11.98
C GLY A 238 4.40 -7.01 11.03
N VAL A 239 4.54 -8.24 11.49
CA VAL A 239 4.02 -9.44 10.84
C VAL A 239 2.74 -9.87 11.55
N LEU A 240 1.68 -10.19 10.79
CA LEU A 240 0.41 -10.72 11.28
C LEU A 240 0.26 -12.18 10.82
N ALA A 241 0.27 -13.12 11.77
CA ALA A 241 0.04 -14.51 11.49
C ALA A 241 -1.44 -14.74 11.11
N THR A 242 -1.68 -15.32 9.94
CA THR A 242 -3.02 -15.58 9.41
C THR A 242 -3.21 -17.07 9.12
N LYS A 243 -4.46 -17.50 8.93
CA LYS A 243 -4.82 -18.89 8.66
C LYS A 243 -4.23 -19.86 9.69
N TYR A 244 -4.12 -19.41 10.93
CA TYR A 244 -3.62 -20.23 12.00
C TYR A 244 -4.67 -21.30 12.42
N ASP A 245 -4.27 -22.55 12.42
CA ASP A 245 -5.08 -23.67 12.91
C ASP A 245 -4.37 -24.36 14.07
N SER A 246 -4.80 -24.07 15.30
CA SER A 246 -4.21 -24.64 16.52
C SER A 246 -4.34 -26.17 16.64
N ARG A 247 -5.22 -26.78 15.84
CA ARG A 247 -5.43 -28.22 15.82
C ARG A 247 -4.35 -28.98 15.06
N THR A 248 -3.63 -28.29 14.15
CA THR A 248 -2.60 -28.92 13.33
C THR A 248 -1.20 -28.65 13.89
N ILE A 249 -0.35 -29.69 13.91
CA ILE A 249 1.06 -29.57 14.32
C ILE A 249 1.79 -28.61 13.36
N ASN A 250 1.59 -28.77 12.06
CA ASN A 250 2.24 -27.95 11.06
C ASN A 250 2.01 -26.44 11.26
N SER A 251 0.77 -26.03 11.57
CA SER A 251 0.46 -24.60 11.78
C SER A 251 1.17 -24.02 13.00
N ARG A 252 1.29 -24.83 14.06
CA ARG A 252 2.02 -24.45 15.29
C ARG A 252 3.53 -24.32 15.01
N GLU A 253 4.13 -25.32 14.37
CA GLU A 253 5.56 -25.30 14.03
C GLU A 253 5.91 -24.12 13.12
N VAL A 254 5.05 -23.79 12.13
CA VAL A 254 5.24 -22.62 11.26
C VAL A 254 5.14 -21.32 12.05
N TYR A 255 4.20 -21.20 12.99
CA TYR A 255 4.07 -20.04 13.85
C TYR A 255 5.30 -19.86 14.75
N ASP A 256 5.77 -20.94 15.39
CA ASP A 256 6.96 -20.90 16.24
C ASP A 256 8.21 -20.50 15.46
N TYR A 257 8.37 -21.03 14.24
CA TYR A 257 9.46 -20.62 13.35
C TYR A 257 9.34 -19.15 12.94
N LEU A 258 8.12 -18.69 12.63
CA LEU A 258 7.86 -17.29 12.28
C LEU A 258 8.20 -16.37 13.45
N SER A 259 7.86 -16.74 14.68
CA SER A 259 8.22 -16.00 15.89
C SER A 259 9.74 -15.88 16.05
N GLN A 260 10.47 -16.99 15.95
CA GLN A 260 11.93 -16.98 16.01
C GLN A 260 12.58 -16.15 14.89
N LEU A 261 12.00 -16.18 13.69
CA LEU A 261 12.48 -15.39 12.58
C LEU A 261 12.27 -13.89 12.83
N CYS A 262 11.09 -13.51 13.31
CA CYS A 262 10.78 -12.12 13.65
C CYS A 262 11.69 -11.59 14.76
N ASP A 263 11.94 -12.38 15.80
CA ASP A 263 12.85 -12.03 16.90
C ASP A 263 14.28 -11.81 16.37
N ARG A 264 14.77 -12.69 15.49
CA ARG A 264 16.11 -12.58 14.90
C ARG A 264 16.28 -11.37 14.02
N GLU A 265 15.26 -11.02 13.23
CA GLU A 265 15.26 -9.88 12.33
C GLU A 265 14.87 -8.56 13.03
N GLY A 266 14.53 -8.61 14.33
CA GLY A 266 14.06 -7.44 15.08
C GLY A 266 12.70 -6.90 14.58
N ILE A 267 11.87 -7.77 13.99
CA ILE A 267 10.57 -7.42 13.45
C ILE A 267 9.49 -7.79 14.47
N LYS A 268 8.55 -6.90 14.71
CA LYS A 268 7.40 -7.17 15.57
C LYS A 268 6.52 -8.27 14.95
N LEU A 269 6.23 -9.33 15.72
CA LEU A 269 5.12 -10.23 15.45
C LEU A 269 3.92 -9.78 16.28
N PHE A 270 2.76 -9.54 15.66
CA PHE A 270 1.55 -9.22 16.41
C PHE A 270 1.14 -10.40 17.29
N ASN A 271 0.71 -10.12 18.52
CA ASN A 271 0.25 -11.15 19.46
C ASN A 271 -1.03 -11.83 18.97
N GLN A 272 -1.84 -11.11 18.20
CA GLN A 272 -3.07 -11.61 17.61
C GLN A 272 -2.76 -12.53 16.42
N VAL A 273 -3.49 -13.64 16.34
CA VAL A 273 -3.45 -14.55 15.20
C VAL A 273 -4.83 -14.64 14.54
N ILE A 274 -4.87 -14.60 13.23
CA ILE A 274 -6.12 -14.77 12.49
C ILE A 274 -6.33 -16.26 12.26
N LYS A 275 -7.22 -16.87 13.05
CA LYS A 275 -7.54 -18.30 12.96
C LYS A 275 -8.30 -18.64 11.69
N VAL A 276 -8.12 -19.86 11.20
CA VAL A 276 -8.93 -20.42 10.11
C VAL A 276 -10.39 -20.47 10.51
N SER A 277 -11.27 -19.97 9.65
CA SER A 277 -12.72 -20.10 9.78
C SER A 277 -13.37 -20.09 8.41
N VAL A 278 -14.37 -20.92 8.20
CA VAL A 278 -15.20 -20.94 6.99
C VAL A 278 -15.94 -19.61 6.78
N ARG A 279 -16.19 -18.85 7.85
CA ARG A 279 -16.84 -17.55 7.81
C ARG A 279 -16.08 -16.53 6.96
N PHE A 280 -14.74 -16.63 6.86
CA PHE A 280 -13.95 -15.78 5.97
C PHE A 280 -14.20 -16.06 4.49
N LEU A 281 -14.63 -17.28 4.14
CA LEU A 281 -14.99 -17.63 2.77
C LEU A 281 -16.44 -17.20 2.44
N GLU A 282 -17.29 -17.12 3.45
CA GLU A 282 -18.71 -16.74 3.30
C GLU A 282 -18.91 -15.22 3.27
N ALA A 283 -18.09 -14.46 4.02
CA ALA A 283 -18.26 -13.00 4.17
C ALA A 283 -18.34 -12.23 2.83
N PRO A 284 -17.52 -12.52 1.81
CA PRO A 284 -17.64 -11.84 0.52
C PRO A 284 -19.01 -12.03 -0.15
N ASN A 285 -19.67 -13.17 0.06
CA ASN A 285 -21.02 -13.43 -0.49
C ASN A 285 -22.09 -12.53 0.16
N HIS A 286 -21.82 -12.01 1.34
CA HIS A 286 -22.69 -11.06 2.05
C HIS A 286 -22.33 -9.60 1.76
N GLY A 287 -21.23 -9.34 1.05
CA GLY A 287 -20.77 -8.00 0.74
C GLY A 287 -20.48 -7.14 2.00
N THR A 288 -20.05 -7.78 3.10
CA THR A 288 -19.91 -7.13 4.40
C THR A 288 -18.59 -7.55 5.06
N PRO A 289 -17.79 -6.63 5.63
CA PRO A 289 -16.60 -6.97 6.38
C PRO A 289 -16.93 -7.96 7.51
N ILE A 290 -16.06 -8.97 7.72
CA ILE A 290 -16.35 -10.03 8.67
C ILE A 290 -16.44 -9.51 10.12
N VAL A 291 -15.71 -8.43 10.44
CA VAL A 291 -15.76 -7.79 11.76
C VAL A 291 -17.14 -7.20 12.08
N GLN A 292 -17.89 -6.80 11.07
CA GLN A 292 -19.28 -6.33 11.22
C GLN A 292 -20.29 -7.47 11.09
N LEU A 293 -20.04 -8.43 10.19
CA LEU A 293 -20.97 -9.53 9.94
C LEU A 293 -20.98 -10.56 11.10
N TYR A 294 -19.79 -10.84 11.67
CA TYR A 294 -19.60 -11.78 12.77
C TYR A 294 -18.66 -11.19 13.85
N PRO A 295 -19.11 -10.15 14.60
CA PRO A 295 -18.25 -9.44 15.53
C PRO A 295 -17.67 -10.30 16.64
N ASP A 296 -18.36 -11.37 17.05
CA ASP A 296 -17.93 -12.28 18.11
C ASP A 296 -16.96 -13.37 17.66
N LEU A 297 -16.71 -13.51 16.36
CA LEU A 297 -15.75 -14.47 15.84
C LEU A 297 -14.33 -14.15 16.35
N ASP A 298 -13.56 -15.18 16.73
CA ASP A 298 -12.16 -15.00 17.17
C ASP A 298 -11.33 -14.16 16.18
N GLY A 299 -11.49 -14.42 14.87
CA GLY A 299 -10.81 -13.67 13.83
C GLY A 299 -11.23 -12.21 13.74
N SER A 300 -12.50 -11.90 13.99
CA SER A 300 -13.01 -10.52 14.05
C SER A 300 -12.43 -9.78 15.24
N LYS A 301 -12.47 -10.40 16.42
CA LYS A 301 -11.85 -9.85 17.65
C LYS A 301 -10.35 -9.61 17.46
N ALA A 302 -9.66 -10.53 16.77
CA ALA A 302 -8.25 -10.36 16.47
C ALA A 302 -7.98 -9.14 15.58
N TYR A 303 -8.77 -8.90 14.51
CA TYR A 303 -8.64 -7.69 13.69
C TYR A 303 -8.96 -6.41 14.47
N GLN A 304 -9.98 -6.44 15.34
CA GLN A 304 -10.31 -5.30 16.21
C GLN A 304 -9.16 -4.96 17.17
N GLN A 305 -8.49 -5.97 17.74
CA GLN A 305 -7.34 -5.79 18.62
C GLN A 305 -6.10 -5.30 17.84
N VAL A 306 -5.85 -5.81 16.62
CA VAL A 306 -4.79 -5.27 15.75
C VAL A 306 -5.05 -3.80 15.42
N ALA A 307 -6.29 -3.43 15.10
CA ALA A 307 -6.66 -2.04 14.85
C ALA A 307 -6.47 -1.16 16.09
N GLU A 308 -6.79 -1.66 17.26
CA GLU A 308 -6.58 -0.96 18.53
C GLU A 308 -5.10 -0.74 18.81
N GLU A 309 -4.27 -1.76 18.63
CA GLU A 309 -2.82 -1.67 18.80
C GLU A 309 -2.19 -0.66 17.81
N ILE A 310 -2.66 -0.62 16.56
CA ILE A 310 -2.22 0.36 15.56
C ILE A 310 -2.67 1.79 15.92
N ALA A 311 -3.86 1.94 16.50
CA ALA A 311 -4.39 3.26 16.85
C ALA A 311 -3.75 3.88 18.10
N HIS A 312 -3.12 3.09 18.95
CA HIS A 312 -2.47 3.54 20.20
C HIS A 312 -0.94 3.62 20.09
N GLY A 313 -0.33 3.04 19.07
CA GLY A 313 1.11 3.03 18.84
C GLY A 313 1.60 4.09 17.91
#